data_c2718f293719afd80e021b3fb8eabb3e
#
_entry.id   c2718f293719afd80e021b3fb8eabb3e
#
_cell.length_a   1.000
_cell.length_b   1.000
_cell.length_c   1.000
_cell.angle_alpha   90.00
_cell.angle_beta   90.00
_cell.angle_gamma   90.00
#
_symmetry.space_group_name_H-M   'P 1'
#
loop_
_entity.id
_entity.type
_entity.pdbx_description
1 polymer ?
#
loop_
_entity_poly.entity_id
_entity_poly.type
_entity_poly.pdbx_seq_one_letter_code
_entity_poly.pdbx_strand_id
1 'polypeptide(L)'
;IYDSILAEVKDALDNELPKLSLSDDCYEAPKITKESDTIKNEKEALDKYTASTVTYKIEGADEKLDSAKILDMLSISDDGSVSIDDAKVTKYVQQLASKYNTFGRKRSFKTSSGDTIEIGGGDYGWVVSKKNEKAKLLSDLEGGKPVEREPVYEQTALYRGADDIGNTYIEIDYTKQHMWYYKDGALQMLSLIHISEPTRR
;
A
#
# COMPACT_ATOMS: atom_id res chain seq x y z
N ILE A 1 2.28 45.58 -25.06
CA ILE A 1 2.95 45.81 -23.78
C ILE A 1 3.84 47.06 -23.86
N TYR A 2 4.88 47.09 -24.73
CA TYR A 2 5.78 48.28 -24.81
C TYR A 2 5.03 49.54 -25.17
N ASP A 3 4.14 49.48 -26.16
CA ASP A 3 3.37 50.66 -26.59
C ASP A 3 2.36 51.11 -25.51
N SER A 4 1.76 50.17 -24.77
CA SER A 4 0.86 50.46 -23.65
C SER A 4 1.62 51.18 -22.50
N ILE A 5 2.78 50.65 -22.11
CA ILE A 5 3.65 51.27 -21.11
C ILE A 5 4.07 52.66 -21.54
N LEU A 6 4.48 52.84 -22.81
CA LEU A 6 4.90 54.12 -23.35
C LEU A 6 3.77 55.15 -23.34
N ALA A 7 2.55 54.71 -23.67
CA ALA A 7 1.38 55.58 -23.65
C ALA A 7 1.05 56.08 -22.23
N GLU A 8 1.03 55.17 -21.25
CA GLU A 8 0.74 55.50 -19.84
C GLU A 8 1.84 56.39 -19.21
N VAL A 9 3.10 56.11 -19.54
CA VAL A 9 4.21 56.95 -19.07
C VAL A 9 4.10 58.37 -19.66
N LYS A 10 3.77 58.53 -20.94
CA LYS A 10 3.55 59.86 -21.55
C LYS A 10 2.39 60.59 -20.89
N ASP A 11 1.25 59.91 -20.72
CA ASP A 11 0.08 60.52 -20.07
C ASP A 11 0.40 60.95 -18.63
N ALA A 12 1.14 60.16 -17.87
CA ALA A 12 1.57 60.53 -16.53
C ALA A 12 2.50 61.71 -16.49
N LEU A 13 3.41 61.83 -17.48
CA LEU A 13 4.32 62.97 -17.61
C LEU A 13 3.57 64.24 -18.01
N ASP A 14 2.65 64.13 -18.99
CA ASP A 14 1.87 65.29 -19.48
C ASP A 14 0.94 65.85 -18.40
N ASN A 15 0.49 65.01 -17.49
CA ASN A 15 -0.39 65.37 -16.37
C ASN A 15 0.34 65.62 -15.05
N GLU A 16 1.69 65.61 -15.06
CA GLU A 16 2.56 65.83 -13.87
C GLU A 16 2.20 64.95 -12.67
N LEU A 17 1.82 63.68 -12.93
CA LEU A 17 1.43 62.75 -11.88
C LEU A 17 2.65 62.35 -11.01
N PRO A 18 2.53 62.42 -9.67
CA PRO A 18 3.65 62.10 -8.77
C PRO A 18 3.94 60.60 -8.68
N LYS A 19 3.01 59.77 -9.13
CA LYS A 19 3.12 58.30 -9.19
C LYS A 19 2.36 57.79 -10.40
N LEU A 20 2.93 56.78 -11.04
CA LEU A 20 2.28 55.99 -12.09
C LEU A 20 2.02 54.56 -11.57
N SER A 21 0.78 54.11 -11.70
CA SER A 21 0.40 52.70 -11.58
C SER A 21 0.06 52.20 -12.96
N LEU A 22 0.83 51.26 -13.47
CA LEU A 22 0.58 50.68 -14.77
C LEU A 22 -0.69 49.83 -14.74
N SER A 23 -1.50 49.93 -15.79
CA SER A 23 -2.69 49.08 -15.99
C SER A 23 -2.31 47.63 -16.33
N ASP A 24 -3.28 46.73 -16.26
CA ASP A 24 -3.07 45.32 -16.57
C ASP A 24 -2.61 45.08 -18.02
N ASP A 25 -2.91 45.97 -18.95
CA ASP A 25 -2.48 45.93 -20.36
C ASP A 25 -0.96 46.12 -20.52
N CYS A 26 -0.28 46.64 -19.49
CA CYS A 26 1.16 46.80 -19.45
C CYS A 26 1.92 45.56 -19.03
N TYR A 27 1.24 44.52 -18.63
CA TYR A 27 1.83 43.22 -18.19
C TYR A 27 1.52 42.11 -19.17
N GLU A 28 2.42 41.16 -19.26
CA GLU A 28 2.09 39.89 -19.95
C GLU A 28 1.06 39.14 -19.11
N ALA A 29 -0.06 38.78 -19.74
CA ALA A 29 -1.03 37.91 -19.10
C ALA A 29 -0.37 36.57 -18.76
N PRO A 30 -0.50 36.08 -17.53
CA PRO A 30 0.05 34.77 -17.17
C PRO A 30 -0.55 33.69 -18.09
N LYS A 31 0.29 32.80 -18.60
CA LYS A 31 -0.15 31.70 -19.48
C LYS A 31 -1.12 30.76 -18.77
N ILE A 32 -1.02 30.65 -17.46
CA ILE A 32 -1.86 29.81 -16.60
C ILE A 32 -2.50 30.71 -15.53
N THR A 33 -3.81 30.76 -15.53
CA THR A 33 -4.63 31.48 -14.50
C THR A 33 -5.47 30.46 -13.74
N LYS A 34 -6.04 30.87 -12.62
CA LYS A 34 -6.98 30.04 -11.83
C LYS A 34 -8.19 29.54 -12.65
N GLU A 35 -8.51 30.24 -13.73
CA GLU A 35 -9.63 29.98 -14.63
C GLU A 35 -9.24 29.04 -15.78
N SER A 36 -7.94 28.76 -15.95
CA SER A 36 -7.47 27.92 -17.06
C SER A 36 -7.99 26.47 -16.91
N ASP A 37 -8.35 25.85 -18.01
CA ASP A 37 -8.86 24.48 -18.03
C ASP A 37 -7.82 23.49 -17.49
N THR A 38 -6.52 23.79 -17.66
CA THR A 38 -5.43 23.00 -17.09
C THR A 38 -5.56 22.87 -15.56
N ILE A 39 -5.75 23.98 -14.85
CA ILE A 39 -5.89 24.00 -13.37
C ILE A 39 -7.18 23.30 -12.94
N LYS A 40 -8.27 23.46 -13.69
CA LYS A 40 -9.54 22.77 -13.38
C LYS A 40 -9.39 21.25 -13.53
N ASN A 41 -8.81 20.80 -14.64
CA ASN A 41 -8.60 19.39 -14.90
C ASN A 41 -7.65 18.74 -13.87
N GLU A 42 -6.56 19.45 -13.51
CA GLU A 42 -5.64 19.02 -12.46
C GLU A 42 -6.36 18.86 -11.12
N LYS A 43 -7.16 19.85 -10.73
CA LYS A 43 -7.94 19.79 -9.49
C LYS A 43 -8.93 18.63 -9.49
N GLU A 44 -9.70 18.45 -10.57
CA GLU A 44 -10.65 17.34 -10.68
C GLU A 44 -9.96 15.97 -10.60
N ALA A 45 -8.79 15.82 -11.21
CA ALA A 45 -8.00 14.60 -11.13
C ALA A 45 -7.48 14.35 -9.70
N LEU A 46 -6.96 15.38 -9.04
CA LEU A 46 -6.50 15.30 -7.65
C LEU A 46 -7.65 14.95 -6.69
N ASP A 47 -8.80 15.62 -6.84
CA ASP A 47 -9.99 15.35 -6.03
C ASP A 47 -10.47 13.91 -6.23
N LYS A 48 -10.47 13.41 -7.47
CA LYS A 48 -10.82 12.03 -7.80
C LYS A 48 -9.88 11.02 -7.12
N TYR A 49 -8.57 11.18 -7.26
CA TYR A 49 -7.60 10.25 -6.69
C TYR A 49 -7.61 10.30 -5.15
N THR A 50 -7.68 11.48 -4.55
CA THR A 50 -7.69 11.62 -3.09
C THR A 50 -8.98 11.13 -2.44
N ALA A 51 -10.08 11.05 -3.20
CA ALA A 51 -11.32 10.39 -2.74
C ALA A 51 -11.22 8.86 -2.71
N SER A 52 -10.27 8.27 -3.44
CA SER A 52 -10.10 6.81 -3.58
C SER A 52 -9.36 6.19 -2.39
N THR A 53 -9.74 6.52 -1.15
CA THR A 53 -9.10 5.95 0.04
C THR A 53 -9.31 4.44 0.10
N VAL A 54 -8.28 3.69 0.53
CA VAL A 54 -8.36 2.24 0.69
C VAL A 54 -8.13 1.86 2.14
N THR A 55 -9.11 1.16 2.72
CA THR A 55 -8.97 0.59 4.06
C THR A 55 -8.78 -0.92 3.93
N TYR A 56 -7.59 -1.38 4.24
CA TYR A 56 -7.29 -2.81 4.29
C TYR A 56 -7.79 -3.41 5.59
N LYS A 57 -8.76 -4.30 5.49
CA LYS A 57 -9.27 -5.08 6.62
C LYS A 57 -8.35 -6.30 6.82
N ILE A 58 -7.52 -6.24 7.85
CA ILE A 58 -6.60 -7.32 8.19
C ILE A 58 -6.94 -7.71 9.62
N GLU A 59 -7.18 -8.98 9.86
CA GLU A 59 -7.53 -9.46 11.19
C GLU A 59 -6.51 -8.98 12.24
N GLY A 60 -6.99 -8.25 13.23
CA GLY A 60 -6.19 -7.65 14.29
C GLY A 60 -5.54 -6.30 14.00
N ALA A 61 -5.62 -5.79 12.77
CA ALA A 61 -5.11 -4.46 12.42
C ALA A 61 -5.69 -3.94 11.09
N ASP A 62 -6.33 -2.77 11.12
CA ASP A 62 -6.74 -2.08 9.89
C ASP A 62 -5.58 -1.19 9.41
N GLU A 63 -5.23 -1.29 8.13
CA GLU A 63 -4.26 -0.40 7.49
C GLU A 63 -4.98 0.54 6.53
N LYS A 64 -4.82 1.84 6.73
CA LYS A 64 -5.48 2.84 5.92
C LYS A 64 -4.50 3.55 4.98
N LEU A 65 -4.80 3.49 3.70
CA LEU A 65 -4.24 4.35 2.68
C LEU A 65 -5.16 5.58 2.55
N ASP A 66 -4.80 6.64 3.26
CA ASP A 66 -5.55 7.89 3.29
C ASP A 66 -5.19 8.82 2.13
N SER A 67 -5.97 9.90 1.99
CA SER A 67 -5.78 10.90 0.94
C SER A 67 -4.37 11.52 0.92
N ALA A 68 -3.71 11.68 2.08
CA ALA A 68 -2.37 12.25 2.15
C ALA A 68 -1.32 11.31 1.55
N LYS A 69 -1.41 10.00 1.87
CA LYS A 69 -0.53 8.99 1.28
C LYS A 69 -0.78 8.82 -0.22
N ILE A 70 -2.05 8.93 -0.66
CA ILE A 70 -2.40 8.87 -2.08
C ILE A 70 -1.80 10.06 -2.82
N LEU A 71 -1.94 11.28 -2.27
CA LEU A 71 -1.36 12.48 -2.86
C LEU A 71 0.15 12.35 -3.04
N ASP A 72 0.85 11.74 -2.07
CA ASP A 72 2.29 11.47 -2.18
C ASP A 72 2.62 10.48 -3.30
N MET A 73 1.68 9.61 -3.70
CA MET A 73 1.84 8.66 -4.80
C MET A 73 1.56 9.26 -6.18
N LEU A 74 1.05 10.50 -6.25
CA LEU A 74 0.77 11.15 -7.52
C LEU A 74 2.01 11.88 -8.06
N SER A 75 2.02 12.07 -9.34
CA SER A 75 2.97 12.91 -10.09
C SER A 75 2.19 13.86 -10.98
N ILE A 76 2.60 15.12 -10.96
CA ILE A 76 2.00 16.17 -11.78
C ILE A 76 3.05 16.57 -12.82
N SER A 77 2.66 16.55 -14.08
CA SER A 77 3.52 16.96 -15.20
C SER A 77 3.38 18.47 -15.45
N ASP A 78 4.32 19.04 -16.20
CA ASP A 78 4.34 20.47 -16.51
C ASP A 78 3.10 20.95 -17.29
N ASP A 79 2.41 20.05 -17.96
CA ASP A 79 1.16 20.31 -18.67
C ASP A 79 -0.09 20.25 -17.77
N GLY A 80 0.08 19.98 -16.46
CA GLY A 80 -1.00 19.84 -15.47
C GLY A 80 -1.65 18.45 -15.48
N SER A 81 -1.09 17.47 -16.21
CA SER A 81 -1.61 16.11 -16.16
C SER A 81 -1.20 15.41 -14.86
N VAL A 82 -2.17 14.78 -14.18
CA VAL A 82 -1.96 14.03 -12.94
C VAL A 82 -1.93 12.55 -13.25
N SER A 83 -0.89 11.88 -12.81
CA SER A 83 -0.71 10.44 -12.98
C SER A 83 -0.27 9.77 -11.68
N ILE A 84 -0.50 8.46 -11.58
CA ILE A 84 -0.04 7.66 -10.45
C ILE A 84 1.41 7.25 -10.71
N ASP A 85 2.29 7.52 -9.74
CA ASP A 85 3.68 7.05 -9.75
C ASP A 85 3.74 5.56 -9.42
N ASP A 86 4.01 4.76 -10.45
CA ASP A 86 4.08 3.31 -10.37
C ASP A 86 5.14 2.80 -9.37
N ALA A 87 6.26 3.51 -9.23
CA ALA A 87 7.33 3.16 -8.30
C ALA A 87 6.90 3.38 -6.84
N LYS A 88 6.17 4.45 -6.55
CA LYS A 88 5.66 4.76 -5.22
C LYS A 88 4.56 3.76 -4.81
N VAL A 89 3.66 3.39 -5.72
CA VAL A 89 2.67 2.34 -5.47
C VAL A 89 3.35 1.00 -5.21
N THR A 90 4.36 0.65 -6.01
CA THR A 90 5.14 -0.58 -5.81
C THR A 90 5.80 -0.61 -4.43
N LYS A 91 6.40 0.50 -4.02
CA LYS A 91 7.03 0.65 -2.70
C LYS A 91 6.01 0.47 -1.57
N TYR A 92 4.84 1.08 -1.70
CA TYR A 92 3.76 0.94 -0.71
C TYR A 92 3.30 -0.51 -0.57
N VAL A 93 3.06 -1.21 -1.68
CA VAL A 93 2.66 -2.62 -1.67
C VAL A 93 3.75 -3.52 -1.07
N GLN A 94 5.03 -3.21 -1.31
CA GLN A 94 6.14 -3.91 -0.67
C GLN A 94 6.15 -3.71 0.85
N GLN A 95 5.91 -2.49 1.32
CA GLN A 95 5.80 -2.18 2.74
C GLN A 95 4.60 -2.88 3.39
N LEU A 96 3.44 -2.87 2.72
CA LEU A 96 2.25 -3.61 3.16
C LEU A 96 2.56 -5.10 3.30
N ALA A 97 3.15 -5.71 2.28
CA ALA A 97 3.53 -7.12 2.31
C ALA A 97 4.55 -7.41 3.43
N SER A 98 5.59 -6.58 3.57
CA SER A 98 6.60 -6.75 4.63
C SER A 98 5.99 -6.67 6.04
N LYS A 99 5.00 -5.82 6.23
CA LYS A 99 4.34 -5.62 7.53
C LYS A 99 3.40 -6.77 7.90
N TYR A 100 2.67 -7.31 6.91
CA TYR A 100 1.56 -8.22 7.15
C TYR A 100 1.78 -9.66 6.72
N ASN A 101 2.87 -9.97 6.00
CA ASN A 101 3.22 -11.35 5.72
C ASN A 101 3.66 -12.07 6.98
N THR A 102 3.19 -13.31 7.15
CA THR A 102 3.57 -14.18 8.26
C THR A 102 4.29 -15.45 7.81
N PHE A 103 4.49 -15.60 6.51
CA PHE A 103 5.24 -16.69 5.89
C PHE A 103 6.66 -16.78 6.50
N GLY A 104 7.06 -17.97 6.88
CA GLY A 104 8.40 -18.26 7.40
C GLY A 104 8.72 -17.62 8.76
N ARG A 105 7.75 -16.98 9.44
CA ARG A 105 7.97 -16.46 10.79
C ARG A 105 8.28 -17.57 11.76
N LYS A 106 9.15 -17.28 12.72
CA LYS A 106 9.32 -18.12 13.90
C LYS A 106 8.09 -18.06 14.78
N ARG A 107 7.66 -19.21 15.27
CA ARG A 107 6.51 -19.40 16.13
C ARG A 107 6.91 -20.15 17.37
N SER A 108 6.44 -19.68 18.52
CA SER A 108 6.56 -20.46 19.76
C SER A 108 5.53 -21.57 19.72
N PHE A 109 5.96 -22.80 19.88
CA PHE A 109 5.11 -23.97 19.80
C PHE A 109 5.29 -24.84 21.06
N LYS A 110 4.17 -25.13 21.71
CA LYS A 110 4.16 -26.06 22.86
C LYS A 110 3.98 -27.48 22.35
N THR A 111 5.01 -28.28 22.50
CA THR A 111 5.00 -29.67 22.02
C THR A 111 4.09 -30.56 22.86
N SER A 112 3.68 -31.69 22.30
CA SER A 112 2.94 -32.73 23.01
C SER A 112 3.73 -33.36 24.15
N SER A 113 5.06 -33.20 24.15
CA SER A 113 5.94 -33.63 25.25
C SER A 113 5.97 -32.62 26.43
N GLY A 114 5.37 -31.42 26.26
CA GLY A 114 5.34 -30.38 27.27
C GLY A 114 6.40 -29.30 27.14
N ASP A 115 7.35 -29.46 26.23
CA ASP A 115 8.41 -28.49 25.96
C ASP A 115 7.86 -27.33 25.09
N THR A 116 8.45 -26.13 25.22
CA THR A 116 8.18 -25.02 24.31
C THR A 116 9.38 -24.82 23.42
N ILE A 117 9.17 -24.87 22.11
CA ILE A 117 10.22 -24.70 21.09
C ILE A 117 9.88 -23.57 20.14
N GLU A 118 10.87 -23.01 19.47
CA GLU A 118 10.66 -22.14 18.31
C GLU A 118 10.68 -22.97 17.03
N ILE A 119 9.58 -22.91 16.28
CA ILE A 119 9.51 -23.49 14.93
C ILE A 119 9.52 -22.37 13.91
N GLY A 120 10.22 -22.55 12.82
CA GLY A 120 10.33 -21.56 11.75
C GLY A 120 10.93 -22.15 10.48
N GLY A 121 11.01 -21.35 9.42
CA GLY A 121 11.63 -21.76 8.16
C GLY A 121 10.74 -22.65 7.28
N GLY A 122 9.48 -22.87 7.64
CA GLY A 122 8.50 -23.59 6.81
C GLY A 122 7.73 -22.63 5.88
N ASP A 123 6.86 -23.21 5.07
CA ASP A 123 6.09 -22.53 4.03
C ASP A 123 4.71 -22.03 4.52
N TYR A 124 4.46 -22.10 5.83
CA TYR A 124 3.19 -21.70 6.42
C TYR A 124 3.14 -20.21 6.70
N GLY A 125 1.98 -19.61 6.45
CA GLY A 125 1.71 -18.21 6.74
C GLY A 125 0.99 -17.48 5.62
N TRP A 126 0.69 -16.21 5.86
CA TRP A 126 0.06 -15.30 4.92
C TRP A 126 1.10 -14.66 4.02
N VAL A 127 0.79 -14.58 2.71
CA VAL A 127 1.62 -13.89 1.72
C VAL A 127 0.75 -12.98 0.87
N VAL A 128 1.02 -11.69 0.89
CA VAL A 128 0.39 -10.72 -0.01
C VAL A 128 0.97 -10.88 -1.41
N SER A 129 0.11 -11.05 -2.40
CA SER A 129 0.49 -11.10 -3.81
C SER A 129 0.85 -9.70 -4.31
N LYS A 130 2.12 -9.34 -4.27
CA LYS A 130 2.59 -7.99 -4.63
C LYS A 130 2.12 -7.55 -6.03
N LYS A 131 2.12 -8.47 -6.99
CA LYS A 131 1.70 -8.19 -8.37
C LYS A 131 0.21 -7.92 -8.46
N ASN A 132 -0.60 -8.80 -7.90
CA ASN A 132 -2.06 -8.69 -8.00
C ASN A 132 -2.59 -7.57 -7.10
N GLU A 133 -1.99 -7.39 -5.91
CA GLU A 133 -2.32 -6.28 -5.02
C GLU A 133 -2.04 -4.93 -5.67
N LYS A 134 -0.89 -4.78 -6.33
CA LYS A 134 -0.56 -3.56 -7.07
C LYS A 134 -1.58 -3.26 -8.16
N ALA A 135 -1.92 -4.26 -8.99
CA ALA A 135 -2.90 -4.10 -10.05
C ALA A 135 -4.28 -3.73 -9.49
N LYS A 136 -4.69 -4.37 -8.40
CA LYS A 136 -5.96 -4.07 -7.73
C LYS A 136 -5.97 -2.68 -7.12
N LEU A 137 -4.88 -2.28 -6.46
CA LEU A 137 -4.75 -0.95 -5.87
C LEU A 137 -4.81 0.15 -6.93
N LEU A 138 -4.13 0.00 -8.07
CA LEU A 138 -4.22 0.95 -9.19
C LEU A 138 -5.67 1.09 -9.66
N SER A 139 -6.39 -0.01 -9.86
CA SER A 139 -7.80 0.00 -10.24
C SER A 139 -8.69 0.68 -9.17
N ASP A 140 -8.42 0.48 -7.89
CA ASP A 140 -9.18 1.12 -6.81
C ASP A 140 -8.94 2.63 -6.79
N LEU A 141 -7.69 3.08 -6.99
CA LEU A 141 -7.35 4.51 -7.06
C LEU A 141 -7.99 5.21 -8.27
N GLU A 142 -8.09 4.54 -9.41
CA GLU A 142 -8.78 5.04 -10.60
C GLU A 142 -10.30 5.13 -10.41
N GLY A 143 -10.84 4.35 -9.49
CA GLY A 143 -12.28 4.26 -9.23
C GLY A 143 -12.91 5.52 -8.63
N GLY A 144 -12.14 6.41 -8.01
CA GLY A 144 -12.62 7.67 -7.44
C GLY A 144 -13.53 7.51 -6.20
N LYS A 145 -13.47 6.38 -5.50
CA LYS A 145 -14.35 6.08 -4.36
C LYS A 145 -13.62 5.37 -3.24
N PRO A 146 -14.01 5.58 -1.97
CA PRO A 146 -13.49 4.82 -0.85
C PRO A 146 -13.77 3.32 -1.01
N VAL A 147 -12.78 2.49 -0.71
CA VAL A 147 -12.85 1.03 -0.78
C VAL A 147 -12.40 0.43 0.54
N GLU A 148 -13.15 -0.56 1.03
CA GLU A 148 -12.75 -1.40 2.15
C GLU A 148 -12.62 -2.84 1.66
N ARG A 149 -11.45 -3.45 1.88
CA ARG A 149 -11.18 -4.83 1.45
C ARG A 149 -9.98 -5.43 2.16
N GLU A 150 -9.83 -6.71 2.04
CA GLU A 150 -8.57 -7.39 2.38
C GLU A 150 -7.50 -7.18 1.29
N PRO A 151 -6.21 -7.29 1.63
CA PRO A 151 -5.16 -7.41 0.63
C PRO A 151 -5.38 -8.62 -0.27
N VAL A 152 -4.91 -8.55 -1.51
CA VAL A 152 -4.91 -9.72 -2.40
C VAL A 152 -3.79 -10.65 -1.97
N TYR A 153 -4.14 -11.85 -1.51
CA TYR A 153 -3.18 -12.84 -1.04
C TYR A 153 -2.78 -13.81 -2.16
N GLU A 154 -1.54 -14.22 -2.14
CA GLU A 154 -1.00 -15.34 -2.91
C GLU A 154 -1.15 -16.64 -2.10
N GLN A 155 -0.98 -16.53 -0.78
CA GLN A 155 -1.14 -17.62 0.16
C GLN A 155 -1.85 -17.13 1.41
N THR A 156 -2.73 -17.96 1.94
CA THR A 156 -3.43 -17.73 3.20
C THR A 156 -3.08 -18.81 4.21
N ALA A 157 -3.17 -18.47 5.51
CA ALA A 157 -3.14 -19.40 6.61
C ALA A 157 -4.53 -19.49 7.27
N LEU A 158 -4.72 -20.43 8.18
CA LEU A 158 -6.01 -20.60 8.86
C LEU A 158 -6.34 -19.44 9.80
N TYR A 159 -5.34 -18.97 10.53
CA TYR A 159 -5.49 -17.93 11.54
C TYR A 159 -4.41 -16.85 11.38
N ARG A 160 -4.64 -15.70 12.04
CA ARG A 160 -3.65 -14.64 12.25
C ARG A 160 -3.36 -14.52 13.74
N GLY A 161 -2.22 -13.92 14.06
CA GLY A 161 -1.83 -13.69 15.45
C GLY A 161 -0.60 -14.46 15.88
N ALA A 162 -0.42 -14.58 17.18
CA ALA A 162 0.75 -15.26 17.75
C ALA A 162 0.65 -16.79 17.64
N ASP A 163 -0.58 -17.32 17.69
CA ASP A 163 -0.88 -18.74 17.53
C ASP A 163 -1.68 -18.94 16.22
N ASP A 164 -1.00 -18.78 15.10
CA ASP A 164 -1.60 -18.92 13.77
C ASP A 164 -1.62 -20.37 13.25
N ILE A 165 -1.02 -21.32 14.00
CA ILE A 165 -1.07 -22.75 13.71
C ILE A 165 -2.45 -23.31 14.05
N GLY A 166 -3.06 -22.82 15.13
CA GLY A 166 -4.37 -23.24 15.60
C GLY A 166 -4.35 -24.64 16.22
N ASN A 167 -5.53 -25.28 16.27
CA ASN A 167 -5.77 -26.49 17.05
C ASN A 167 -5.87 -27.77 16.19
N THR A 168 -5.64 -27.68 14.87
CA THR A 168 -5.66 -28.84 13.95
C THR A 168 -4.32 -28.91 13.24
N TYR A 169 -3.49 -29.88 13.65
CA TYR A 169 -2.14 -30.04 13.10
C TYR A 169 -1.62 -31.47 13.31
N ILE A 170 -0.54 -31.77 12.65
CA ILE A 170 0.27 -32.97 12.88
C ILE A 170 1.61 -32.51 13.44
N GLU A 171 1.98 -33.06 14.60
CA GLU A 171 3.28 -32.90 15.21
C GLU A 171 4.11 -34.15 14.96
N ILE A 172 5.35 -33.99 14.51
CA ILE A 172 6.31 -35.07 14.28
C ILE A 172 7.59 -34.76 15.04
N ASP A 173 7.91 -35.59 16.04
CA ASP A 173 9.17 -35.52 16.79
C ASP A 173 10.09 -36.65 16.36
N TYR A 174 11.07 -36.32 15.57
CA TYR A 174 12.06 -37.28 15.07
C TYR A 174 12.95 -37.85 16.18
N THR A 175 13.22 -37.07 17.21
CA THR A 175 14.06 -37.48 18.33
C THR A 175 13.37 -38.53 19.19
N LYS A 176 12.09 -38.33 19.46
CA LYS A 176 11.27 -39.23 20.24
C LYS A 176 10.60 -40.31 19.36
N GLN A 177 10.70 -40.17 18.05
CA GLN A 177 10.09 -41.08 17.05
C GLN A 177 8.57 -41.22 17.24
N HIS A 178 7.91 -40.09 17.49
CA HIS A 178 6.48 -40.02 17.69
C HIS A 178 5.82 -39.06 16.70
N MET A 179 4.56 -39.38 16.34
CA MET A 179 3.67 -38.51 15.58
C MET A 179 2.34 -38.38 16.34
N TRP A 180 1.91 -37.14 16.53
CA TRP A 180 0.59 -36.81 17.09
C TRP A 180 -0.22 -36.11 16.01
N TYR A 181 -1.49 -36.49 15.90
CA TYR A 181 -2.47 -35.77 15.09
C TYR A 181 -3.53 -35.19 16.01
N TYR A 182 -3.67 -33.88 15.96
CA TYR A 182 -4.71 -33.14 16.65
C TYR A 182 -5.75 -32.63 15.65
N LYS A 183 -7.00 -32.71 16.02
CA LYS A 183 -8.13 -32.07 15.34
C LYS A 183 -8.97 -31.34 16.35
N ASP A 184 -9.16 -30.03 16.12
CA ASP A 184 -9.92 -29.13 17.01
C ASP A 184 -9.45 -29.21 18.49
N GLY A 185 -8.14 -29.33 18.70
CA GLY A 185 -7.50 -29.46 19.99
C GLY A 185 -7.55 -30.85 20.63
N ALA A 186 -8.28 -31.79 20.05
CA ALA A 186 -8.37 -33.17 20.55
C ALA A 186 -7.37 -34.09 19.87
N LEU A 187 -6.61 -34.86 20.65
CA LEU A 187 -5.71 -35.88 20.11
C LEU A 187 -6.53 -36.98 19.44
N GLN A 188 -6.34 -37.17 18.13
CA GLN A 188 -7.02 -38.17 17.34
C GLN A 188 -6.17 -39.40 17.13
N MET A 189 -4.86 -39.22 17.01
CA MET A 189 -3.95 -40.35 16.72
C MET A 189 -2.58 -40.09 17.35
N LEU A 190 -2.02 -41.13 17.95
CA LEU A 190 -0.62 -41.21 18.37
C LEU A 190 -0.01 -42.41 17.66
N SER A 191 1.09 -42.22 16.98
CA SER A 191 1.82 -43.26 16.28
C SER A 191 3.31 -43.17 16.56
N LEU A 192 3.95 -44.31 16.61
CA LEU A 192 5.41 -44.37 16.53
C LEU A 192 5.83 -44.28 15.07
N ILE A 193 6.88 -43.50 14.82
CA ILE A 193 7.49 -43.37 13.49
C ILE A 193 8.89 -44.01 13.55
N HIS A 194 9.15 -44.95 12.60
CA HIS A 194 10.47 -45.55 12.44
C HIS A 194 11.12 -44.92 11.21
N ILE A 195 12.17 -44.14 11.42
CA ILE A 195 13.04 -43.68 10.33
C ILE A 195 14.08 -44.76 10.12
N SER A 196 13.89 -45.63 9.12
CA SER A 196 14.96 -46.49 8.67
C SER A 196 15.98 -45.65 7.91
N GLU A 197 17.24 -45.69 8.32
CA GLU A 197 18.33 -45.12 7.51
C GLU A 197 18.28 -45.72 6.10
N PRO A 198 18.45 -44.90 5.05
CA PRO A 198 18.57 -45.43 3.71
C PRO A 198 19.77 -46.38 3.67
N THR A 199 19.54 -47.66 3.51
CA THR A 199 20.60 -48.64 3.25
C THR A 199 21.37 -48.17 2.02
N ARG A 200 22.61 -47.65 2.22
CA ARG A 200 23.57 -47.48 1.13
C ARG A 200 23.84 -48.83 0.51
N ARG A 201 23.34 -49.02 -0.72
CA ARG A 201 23.87 -50.06 -1.62
C ARG A 201 25.08 -49.53 -2.35
#